data_a498ee7eb6b21ba495f779502a652d8a
#
_entry.id   a498ee7eb6b21ba495f779502a652d8a
#
_cell.length_a   1.000
_cell.length_b   1.000
_cell.length_c   1.000
_cell.angle_alpha   90.00
_cell.angle_beta   90.00
_cell.angle_gamma   90.00
#
_symmetry.space_group_name_H-M   'P 1'
#
loop_
_entity.id
_entity.type
_entity.pdbx_description
1 polymer ?
#
loop_
_entity_poly.entity_id
_entity_poly.type
_entity_poly.pdbx_seq_one_letter_code
_entity_poly.pdbx_strand_id
1 'polypeptide(L)'
;MRGTSSTREPQKNRAGYGRWGWFLLGGTALAATTYMSVQGIRCRRALHDAVDKLASYPAKTVHLSYGEIAYLDIMPTGSSSAYSNPPVILYLHGLYGGYDPFENVRDLSEHYRIIAPSRFGYPGSSVAGEGTPKEQAAALMALLDILNIETVYVLGASAGGTPALRFALDYPERTAGLILLSSAPPPEEKPRKLPTRMGPPATLNHDYVMWLLSPFFKPLFGLPSHTIYGMLPLQERRMGAKIDAAITNPDMAVHLEEYPIESLEQPVFLIHAQDDRVVPFAQPRGHVQSSMYRYPNLTTCIFETGGHMIEGYSEEVTRAVIDFIDGTL
;
A
#
# COMPACT_ATOMS: atom_id res chain seq x y z
N MET A 1 38.23 48.68 72.72
CA MET A 1 36.95 48.00 72.66
C MET A 1 36.57 47.78 71.24
N ARG A 2 36.70 46.53 70.72
CA ARG A 2 36.32 46.18 69.38
C ARG A 2 35.15 45.24 69.47
N GLY A 3 33.96 45.63 68.96
CA GLY A 3 32.80 44.77 68.85
C GLY A 3 32.81 44.01 67.57
N THR A 4 32.77 42.64 67.67
CA THR A 4 32.64 41.74 66.55
C THR A 4 31.17 41.53 66.27
N SER A 5 30.67 41.98 65.09
CA SER A 5 29.33 41.67 64.56
C SER A 5 29.36 40.33 63.82
N SER A 6 28.66 39.34 64.35
CA SER A 6 28.42 38.05 63.72
C SER A 6 27.25 38.19 62.72
N THR A 7 27.53 38.14 61.42
CA THR A 7 26.51 38.00 60.40
C THR A 7 26.11 36.54 60.26
N ARG A 8 24.89 36.16 60.63
CA ARG A 8 24.29 34.87 60.34
C ARG A 8 23.84 34.86 58.86
N GLU A 9 24.43 33.98 58.05
CA GLU A 9 23.90 33.66 56.74
C GLU A 9 22.56 32.90 56.85
N PRO A 10 21.60 33.16 55.95
CA PRO A 10 20.34 32.44 55.94
C PRO A 10 20.54 31.05 55.36
N GLN A 11 20.24 30.02 56.10
CA GLN A 11 20.16 28.61 55.65
C GLN A 11 19.12 28.47 54.52
N LYS A 12 19.57 28.21 53.30
CA LYS A 12 18.73 27.88 52.17
C LYS A 12 18.05 26.53 52.39
N ASN A 13 16.73 26.54 52.55
CA ASN A 13 15.88 25.35 52.61
C ASN A 13 15.94 24.57 51.26
N ARG A 14 16.81 23.56 51.17
CA ARG A 14 16.96 22.68 49.99
C ARG A 14 16.07 21.43 49.99
N ALA A 15 15.11 21.31 50.91
CA ALA A 15 14.40 20.07 51.18
C ALA A 15 13.06 19.85 50.47
N GLY A 16 12.58 20.80 49.64
CA GLY A 16 11.22 20.75 49.06
C GLY A 16 11.14 20.18 47.65
N TYR A 17 12.13 20.43 46.78
CA TYR A 17 12.03 20.10 45.35
C TYR A 17 12.28 18.62 44.99
N GLY A 18 13.01 17.88 45.80
CA GLY A 18 13.35 16.46 45.48
C GLY A 18 12.14 15.51 45.57
N ARG A 19 11.26 15.68 46.57
CA ARG A 19 10.13 14.74 46.81
C ARG A 19 9.06 14.88 45.73
N TRP A 20 8.71 16.06 45.29
CA TRP A 20 7.75 16.30 44.20
C TRP A 20 8.24 15.79 42.85
N GLY A 21 9.55 15.89 42.59
CA GLY A 21 10.16 15.34 41.38
C GLY A 21 9.99 13.83 41.28
N TRP A 22 10.16 13.08 42.36
CA TRP A 22 9.99 11.63 42.40
C TRP A 22 8.52 11.21 42.22
N PHE A 23 7.55 11.97 42.77
CA PHE A 23 6.12 11.70 42.57
C PHE A 23 5.70 11.95 41.10
N LEU A 24 6.20 13.02 40.49
CA LEU A 24 5.94 13.30 39.07
C LEU A 24 6.56 12.22 38.16
N LEU A 25 7.81 11.85 38.39
CA LEU A 25 8.47 10.78 37.64
C LEU A 25 7.78 9.42 37.81
N GLY A 26 7.41 9.08 39.04
CA GLY A 26 6.67 7.83 39.33
C GLY A 26 5.28 7.84 38.70
N GLY A 27 4.56 8.95 38.75
CA GLY A 27 3.24 9.09 38.12
C GLY A 27 3.29 9.00 36.59
N THR A 28 4.27 9.65 35.95
CA THR A 28 4.46 9.56 34.49
C THR A 28 4.89 8.17 34.06
N ALA A 29 5.78 7.50 34.81
CA ALA A 29 6.18 6.12 34.52
C ALA A 29 5.01 5.15 34.61
N LEU A 30 4.17 5.26 35.65
CA LEU A 30 2.97 4.44 35.80
C LEU A 30 1.97 4.68 34.67
N ALA A 31 1.71 5.92 34.31
CA ALA A 31 0.82 6.29 33.21
C ALA A 31 1.33 5.73 31.86
N ALA A 32 2.64 5.87 31.59
CA ALA A 32 3.27 5.32 30.39
C ALA A 32 3.17 3.79 30.35
N THR A 33 3.47 3.12 31.46
CA THR A 33 3.36 1.64 31.55
C THR A 33 1.93 1.17 31.34
N THR A 34 0.96 1.86 31.96
CA THR A 34 -0.47 1.54 31.77
C THR A 34 -0.88 1.74 30.33
N TYR A 35 -0.49 2.87 29.72
CA TYR A 35 -0.77 3.15 28.31
C TYR A 35 -0.21 2.06 27.40
N MET A 36 1.08 1.72 27.55
CA MET A 36 1.74 0.67 26.76
C MET A 36 1.08 -0.70 26.93
N SER A 37 0.66 -1.04 28.16
CA SER A 37 -0.04 -2.29 28.44
C SER A 37 -1.41 -2.33 27.75
N VAL A 38 -2.18 -1.24 27.81
CA VAL A 38 -3.46 -1.11 27.12
C VAL A 38 -3.27 -1.23 25.60
N GLN A 39 -2.28 -0.53 25.03
CA GLN A 39 -1.98 -0.64 23.61
C GLN A 39 -1.53 -2.06 23.22
N GLY A 40 -0.77 -2.74 24.07
CA GLY A 40 -0.38 -4.13 23.86
C GLY A 40 -1.58 -5.08 23.79
N ILE A 41 -2.58 -4.90 24.68
CA ILE A 41 -3.81 -5.70 24.66
C ILE A 41 -4.64 -5.40 23.40
N ARG A 42 -4.79 -4.12 23.03
CA ARG A 42 -5.52 -3.71 21.82
C ARG A 42 -4.86 -4.26 20.55
N CYS A 43 -3.54 -4.13 20.44
CA CYS A 43 -2.78 -4.66 19.32
C CYS A 43 -2.94 -6.18 19.19
N ARG A 44 -2.86 -6.92 20.30
CA ARG A 44 -3.05 -8.39 20.29
C ARG A 44 -4.44 -8.80 19.82
N ARG A 45 -5.48 -8.08 20.25
CA ARG A 45 -6.86 -8.33 19.77
C ARG A 45 -6.96 -8.06 18.27
N ALA A 46 -6.53 -6.89 17.82
CA ALA A 46 -6.54 -6.54 16.41
C ALA A 46 -5.73 -7.52 15.55
N LEU A 47 -4.61 -8.03 16.08
CA LEU A 47 -3.79 -9.02 15.39
C LEU A 47 -4.52 -10.38 15.29
N HIS A 48 -5.19 -10.82 16.36
CA HIS A 48 -5.99 -12.04 16.36
C HIS A 48 -7.13 -11.92 15.33
N ASP A 49 -7.90 -10.82 15.38
CA ASP A 49 -8.99 -10.56 14.45
C ASP A 49 -8.48 -10.51 12.99
N ALA A 50 -7.30 -9.92 12.76
CA ALA A 50 -6.70 -9.85 11.43
C ALA A 50 -6.23 -11.21 10.91
N VAL A 51 -5.67 -12.07 11.77
CA VAL A 51 -5.29 -13.45 11.41
C VAL A 51 -6.53 -14.27 11.08
N ASP A 52 -7.56 -14.19 11.92
CA ASP A 52 -8.83 -14.92 11.69
C ASP A 52 -9.50 -14.43 10.39
N LYS A 53 -9.52 -13.12 10.16
CA LYS A 53 -10.05 -12.53 8.94
C LYS A 53 -9.27 -13.03 7.71
N LEU A 54 -7.93 -13.01 7.74
CA LEU A 54 -7.10 -13.49 6.64
C LEU A 54 -7.36 -14.97 6.34
N ALA A 55 -7.48 -15.80 7.38
CA ALA A 55 -7.78 -17.22 7.25
C ALA A 55 -9.22 -17.51 6.79
N SER A 56 -10.16 -16.59 6.97
CA SER A 56 -11.56 -16.75 6.56
C SER A 56 -11.79 -16.56 5.07
N TYR A 57 -10.85 -15.95 4.34
CA TYR A 57 -10.97 -15.79 2.89
C TYR A 57 -10.83 -17.15 2.18
N PRO A 58 -11.67 -17.46 1.16
CA PRO A 58 -11.58 -18.67 0.38
C PRO A 58 -10.44 -18.60 -0.65
N ALA A 59 -9.24 -18.32 -0.16
CA ALA A 59 -8.07 -18.22 -1.02
C ALA A 59 -7.74 -19.57 -1.66
N LYS A 60 -7.45 -19.53 -2.95
CA LYS A 60 -6.99 -20.67 -3.75
C LYS A 60 -5.47 -20.56 -3.92
N THR A 61 -4.82 -21.67 -4.19
CA THR A 61 -3.38 -21.73 -4.48
C THR A 61 -3.15 -22.41 -5.81
N VAL A 62 -2.30 -21.81 -6.64
CA VAL A 62 -1.77 -22.41 -7.86
C VAL A 62 -0.30 -22.72 -7.66
N HIS A 63 0.11 -23.94 -8.06
CA HIS A 63 1.50 -24.35 -8.06
C HIS A 63 2.13 -24.04 -9.42
N LEU A 64 3.16 -23.24 -9.43
CA LEU A 64 3.98 -22.88 -10.58
C LEU A 64 5.36 -23.53 -10.46
N SER A 65 6.16 -23.48 -11.52
CA SER A 65 7.49 -24.12 -11.56
C SER A 65 8.47 -23.63 -10.48
N TYR A 66 8.24 -22.41 -9.95
CA TYR A 66 9.10 -21.78 -8.93
C TYR A 66 8.50 -21.80 -7.52
N GLY A 67 7.24 -22.21 -7.35
CA GLY A 67 6.53 -22.20 -6.07
C GLY A 67 5.04 -21.92 -6.24
N GLU A 68 4.45 -21.18 -5.34
CA GLU A 68 3.01 -21.03 -5.22
C GLU A 68 2.56 -19.58 -5.39
N ILE A 69 1.36 -19.38 -5.93
CA ILE A 69 0.61 -18.12 -5.86
C ILE A 69 -0.71 -18.38 -5.16
N ALA A 70 -0.95 -17.68 -4.05
CA ALA A 70 -2.26 -17.60 -3.42
C ALA A 70 -3.06 -16.46 -4.03
N TYR A 71 -4.35 -16.69 -4.29
CA TYR A 71 -5.24 -15.69 -4.89
C TYR A 71 -6.68 -15.88 -4.47
N LEU A 72 -7.46 -14.81 -4.53
CA LEU A 72 -8.91 -14.88 -4.53
C LEU A 72 -9.42 -14.83 -5.97
N ASP A 73 -10.47 -15.61 -6.23
CA ASP A 73 -11.24 -15.61 -7.46
C ASP A 73 -12.68 -15.27 -7.09
N ILE A 74 -13.03 -14.01 -7.26
CA ILE A 74 -14.30 -13.45 -6.84
C ILE A 74 -15.18 -13.31 -8.07
N MET A 75 -16.23 -14.12 -8.13
CA MET A 75 -17.23 -14.05 -9.21
C MET A 75 -18.23 -12.93 -8.90
N PRO A 76 -18.74 -12.22 -9.94
CA PRO A 76 -19.73 -11.19 -9.73
C PRO A 76 -20.99 -11.75 -9.07
N THR A 77 -21.49 -11.02 -8.05
CA THR A 77 -22.65 -11.41 -7.26
C THR A 77 -23.94 -10.70 -7.71
N GLY A 78 -23.81 -9.64 -8.51
CA GLY A 78 -24.94 -8.84 -8.99
C GLY A 78 -25.75 -9.58 -10.07
N SER A 79 -27.08 -9.61 -9.92
CA SER A 79 -28.00 -10.01 -11.00
C SER A 79 -27.99 -9.02 -12.18
N SER A 80 -27.24 -7.92 -12.05
CA SER A 80 -27.05 -6.84 -13.04
C SER A 80 -25.86 -7.07 -13.96
N SER A 81 -25.19 -8.24 -13.91
CA SER A 81 -24.15 -8.52 -14.89
C SER A 81 -24.77 -8.49 -16.29
N ALA A 82 -24.58 -7.36 -17.00
CA ALA A 82 -24.99 -7.21 -18.38
C ALA A 82 -24.23 -8.17 -19.32
N TYR A 83 -23.27 -8.89 -18.76
CA TYR A 83 -22.36 -9.74 -19.47
C TYR A 83 -22.63 -11.23 -19.19
N SER A 84 -22.81 -12.02 -20.25
CA SER A 84 -22.78 -13.48 -20.19
C SER A 84 -21.38 -14.01 -19.78
N ASN A 85 -20.34 -13.24 -20.05
CA ASN A 85 -18.96 -13.46 -19.63
C ASN A 85 -18.37 -12.11 -19.16
N PRO A 86 -18.40 -11.84 -17.84
CA PRO A 86 -18.00 -10.54 -17.31
C PRO A 86 -16.51 -10.28 -17.54
N PRO A 87 -16.10 -9.03 -17.83
CA PRO A 87 -14.70 -8.66 -17.85
C PRO A 87 -13.98 -9.07 -16.56
N VAL A 88 -12.71 -9.40 -16.68
CA VAL A 88 -11.88 -9.82 -15.56
C VAL A 88 -10.95 -8.71 -15.14
N ILE A 89 -10.94 -8.38 -13.86
CA ILE A 89 -9.97 -7.46 -13.26
C ILE A 89 -8.89 -8.29 -12.55
N LEU A 90 -7.63 -8.13 -12.98
CA LEU A 90 -6.46 -8.61 -12.25
C LEU A 90 -6.03 -7.50 -11.27
N TYR A 91 -6.32 -7.69 -9.98
CA TYR A 91 -6.04 -6.72 -8.95
C TYR A 91 -4.69 -6.95 -8.29
N LEU A 92 -3.77 -6.00 -8.44
CA LEU A 92 -2.44 -6.01 -7.82
C LEU A 92 -2.39 -5.02 -6.65
N HIS A 93 -2.39 -5.58 -5.45
CA HIS A 93 -2.43 -4.83 -4.20
C HIS A 93 -1.18 -3.97 -3.95
N GLY A 94 -1.30 -2.95 -3.11
CA GLY A 94 -0.21 -2.10 -2.64
C GLY A 94 0.66 -2.73 -1.54
N LEU A 95 1.51 -1.90 -0.95
CA LEU A 95 2.36 -2.28 0.18
C LEU A 95 1.50 -2.77 1.36
N TYR A 96 1.92 -3.85 2.02
CA TYR A 96 1.21 -4.52 3.11
C TYR A 96 -0.17 -5.09 2.74
N GLY A 97 -0.46 -5.26 1.45
CA GLY A 97 -1.65 -5.97 0.97
C GLY A 97 -1.49 -7.50 0.94
N GLY A 98 -2.31 -8.14 0.11
CA GLY A 98 -2.36 -9.58 -0.12
C GLY A 98 -3.55 -9.92 -1.01
N TYR A 99 -3.96 -11.18 -1.02
CA TYR A 99 -5.17 -11.60 -1.72
C TYR A 99 -6.45 -11.03 -1.06
N ASP A 100 -6.39 -10.52 0.16
CA ASP A 100 -7.47 -9.83 0.85
C ASP A 100 -7.68 -8.41 0.26
N PRO A 101 -8.69 -8.18 -0.58
CA PRO A 101 -8.86 -6.92 -1.30
C PRO A 101 -9.32 -5.79 -0.36
N PHE A 102 -8.89 -4.56 -0.68
CA PHE A 102 -9.47 -3.36 -0.07
C PHE A 102 -10.95 -3.20 -0.46
N GLU A 103 -11.72 -2.45 0.35
CA GLU A 103 -13.16 -2.26 0.16
C GLU A 103 -13.54 -1.77 -1.24
N ASN A 104 -12.77 -0.83 -1.81
CA ASN A 104 -13.00 -0.28 -3.16
C ASN A 104 -13.00 -1.34 -4.28
N VAL A 105 -12.21 -2.40 -4.13
CA VAL A 105 -12.18 -3.50 -5.10
C VAL A 105 -13.33 -4.47 -4.88
N ARG A 106 -13.84 -4.56 -3.65
CA ARG A 106 -15.00 -5.40 -3.33
C ARG A 106 -16.26 -4.92 -4.06
N ASP A 107 -16.49 -3.60 -4.14
CA ASP A 107 -17.65 -3.03 -4.83
C ASP A 107 -17.62 -3.33 -6.33
N LEU A 108 -16.42 -3.36 -6.93
CA LEU A 108 -16.24 -3.79 -8.32
C LEU A 108 -16.63 -5.26 -8.55
N SER A 109 -16.57 -6.11 -7.52
CA SER A 109 -16.97 -7.51 -7.62
C SER A 109 -18.48 -7.73 -7.76
N GLU A 110 -19.29 -6.70 -7.65
CA GLU A 110 -20.71 -6.80 -8.02
C GLU A 110 -20.90 -6.87 -9.54
N HIS A 111 -19.95 -6.33 -10.30
CA HIS A 111 -20.03 -6.16 -11.76
C HIS A 111 -19.05 -7.08 -12.52
N TYR A 112 -17.84 -7.28 -12.00
CA TYR A 112 -16.73 -7.93 -12.69
C TYR A 112 -16.19 -9.13 -11.91
N ARG A 113 -15.60 -10.09 -12.63
CA ARG A 113 -14.79 -11.13 -11.98
C ARG A 113 -13.46 -10.53 -11.54
N ILE A 114 -13.07 -10.75 -10.28
CA ILE A 114 -11.82 -10.21 -9.74
C ILE A 114 -10.87 -11.36 -9.41
N ILE A 115 -9.70 -11.35 -10.01
CA ILE A 115 -8.57 -12.19 -9.63
C ILE A 115 -7.63 -11.32 -8.81
N ALA A 116 -7.52 -11.62 -7.51
CA ALA A 116 -6.70 -10.88 -6.56
C ALA A 116 -5.57 -11.78 -6.03
N PRO A 117 -4.41 -11.87 -6.71
CA PRO A 117 -3.27 -12.62 -6.23
C PRO A 117 -2.53 -11.87 -5.12
N SER A 118 -2.00 -12.61 -4.15
CA SER A 118 -0.88 -12.11 -3.35
C SER A 118 0.34 -11.97 -4.24
N ARG A 119 0.94 -10.78 -4.24
CA ARG A 119 2.21 -10.55 -4.92
C ARG A 119 3.36 -11.31 -4.23
N PHE A 120 4.53 -11.36 -4.82
CA PHE A 120 5.66 -12.10 -4.29
C PHE A 120 5.99 -11.78 -2.83
N GLY A 121 6.13 -12.84 -2.01
CA GLY A 121 6.44 -12.75 -0.58
C GLY A 121 5.32 -12.23 0.31
N TYR A 122 4.12 -12.05 -0.23
CA TYR A 122 2.89 -11.77 0.52
C TYR A 122 2.15 -13.07 0.87
N PRO A 123 1.10 -13.03 1.72
CA PRO A 123 0.49 -14.23 2.26
C PRO A 123 0.20 -15.32 1.24
N GLY A 124 0.76 -16.50 1.44
CA GLY A 124 0.56 -17.69 0.62
C GLY A 124 1.27 -17.67 -0.75
N SER A 125 2.07 -16.65 -1.08
CA SER A 125 2.80 -16.58 -2.34
C SER A 125 4.31 -16.68 -2.17
N SER A 126 4.93 -17.52 -2.98
CA SER A 126 6.37 -17.69 -3.11
C SER A 126 7.01 -16.52 -3.87
N VAL A 127 8.33 -16.51 -3.92
CA VAL A 127 9.13 -15.55 -4.69
C VAL A 127 9.84 -16.29 -5.80
N ALA A 128 9.68 -15.83 -7.04
CA ALA A 128 10.48 -16.30 -8.16
C ALA A 128 11.75 -15.45 -8.30
N GLY A 129 12.89 -16.08 -8.56
CA GLY A 129 14.14 -15.40 -8.80
C GLY A 129 14.49 -14.37 -7.72
N GLU A 130 14.72 -13.15 -8.13
CA GLU A 130 15.01 -12.01 -7.25
C GLU A 130 13.75 -11.26 -6.81
N GLY A 131 12.57 -11.58 -7.37
CA GLY A 131 11.29 -10.94 -7.05
C GLY A 131 11.06 -9.63 -7.83
N THR A 132 11.68 -9.49 -8.98
CA THR A 132 11.56 -8.30 -9.84
C THR A 132 10.13 -8.14 -10.38
N PRO A 133 9.69 -6.92 -10.76
CA PRO A 133 8.40 -6.71 -11.42
C PRO A 133 8.21 -7.53 -12.69
N LYS A 134 9.27 -7.79 -13.44
CA LYS A 134 9.26 -8.65 -14.63
C LYS A 134 8.96 -10.10 -14.28
N GLU A 135 9.60 -10.64 -13.24
CA GLU A 135 9.31 -11.99 -12.74
C GLU A 135 7.90 -12.08 -12.16
N GLN A 136 7.42 -11.01 -11.48
CA GLN A 136 6.04 -10.93 -11.01
C GLN A 136 5.05 -10.94 -12.20
N ALA A 137 5.30 -10.16 -13.24
CA ALA A 137 4.45 -10.15 -14.45
C ALA A 137 4.39 -11.52 -15.12
N ALA A 138 5.53 -12.21 -15.25
CA ALA A 138 5.58 -13.57 -15.80
C ALA A 138 4.80 -14.58 -14.94
N ALA A 139 4.88 -14.47 -13.63
CA ALA A 139 4.13 -15.32 -12.71
C ALA A 139 2.61 -15.07 -12.79
N LEU A 140 2.20 -13.81 -12.93
CA LEU A 140 0.79 -13.43 -13.12
C LEU A 140 0.27 -13.95 -14.47
N MET A 141 1.07 -13.87 -15.52
CA MET A 141 0.74 -14.43 -16.82
C MET A 141 0.48 -15.95 -16.73
N ALA A 142 1.38 -16.70 -16.07
CA ALA A 142 1.21 -18.13 -15.86
C ALA A 142 -0.03 -18.45 -15.00
N LEU A 143 -0.38 -17.62 -14.03
CA LEU A 143 -1.63 -17.74 -13.28
C LEU A 143 -2.85 -17.60 -14.20
N LEU A 144 -2.88 -16.60 -15.08
CA LEU A 144 -3.99 -16.38 -16.00
C LEU A 144 -4.14 -17.55 -16.99
N ASP A 145 -3.03 -18.13 -17.46
CA ASP A 145 -3.05 -19.31 -18.34
C ASP A 145 -3.69 -20.53 -17.65
N ILE A 146 -3.32 -20.79 -16.39
CA ILE A 146 -3.92 -21.90 -15.61
C ILE A 146 -5.42 -21.65 -15.38
N LEU A 147 -5.83 -20.40 -15.22
CA LEU A 147 -7.22 -20.03 -15.03
C LEU A 147 -8.01 -19.95 -16.35
N ASN A 148 -7.38 -20.16 -17.51
CA ASN A 148 -7.93 -19.99 -18.84
C ASN A 148 -8.57 -18.59 -19.04
N ILE A 149 -7.87 -17.55 -18.58
CA ILE A 149 -8.29 -16.15 -18.73
C ILE A 149 -7.46 -15.55 -19.87
N GLU A 150 -8.10 -15.17 -20.96
CA GLU A 150 -7.42 -14.65 -22.15
C GLU A 150 -6.98 -13.20 -21.98
N THR A 151 -7.87 -12.32 -21.48
CA THR A 151 -7.60 -10.89 -21.31
C THR A 151 -8.10 -10.38 -19.99
N VAL A 152 -7.43 -9.35 -19.45
CA VAL A 152 -7.78 -8.72 -18.18
C VAL A 152 -7.63 -7.20 -18.24
N TYR A 153 -8.43 -6.50 -17.45
CA TYR A 153 -8.10 -5.16 -16.99
C TYR A 153 -7.14 -5.30 -15.80
N VAL A 154 -5.93 -4.73 -15.91
CA VAL A 154 -4.94 -4.82 -14.83
C VAL A 154 -5.07 -3.59 -13.93
N LEU A 155 -5.50 -3.80 -12.69
CA LEU A 155 -5.61 -2.72 -11.70
C LEU A 155 -4.46 -2.82 -10.71
N GLY A 156 -3.55 -1.84 -10.75
CA GLY A 156 -2.43 -1.71 -9.82
C GLY A 156 -2.66 -0.60 -8.82
N ALA A 157 -2.73 -0.95 -7.52
CA ALA A 157 -2.88 0.01 -6.44
C ALA A 157 -1.53 0.30 -5.78
N SER A 158 -1.13 1.58 -5.70
CA SER A 158 0.11 2.01 -5.03
C SER A 158 1.34 1.23 -5.53
N ALA A 159 2.07 0.52 -4.68
CA ALA A 159 3.20 -0.34 -5.06
C ALA A 159 2.84 -1.44 -6.08
N GLY A 160 1.55 -1.80 -6.19
CA GLY A 160 1.05 -2.73 -7.21
C GLY A 160 1.05 -2.15 -8.62
N GLY A 161 1.17 -0.83 -8.76
CA GLY A 161 1.24 -0.17 -10.07
C GLY A 161 2.48 -0.52 -10.87
N THR A 162 3.63 -0.73 -10.21
CA THR A 162 4.87 -1.13 -10.91
C THR A 162 4.73 -2.49 -11.60
N PRO A 163 4.32 -3.59 -10.93
CA PRO A 163 4.10 -4.86 -11.63
C PRO A 163 2.89 -4.81 -12.58
N ALA A 164 1.87 -3.97 -12.34
CA ALA A 164 0.76 -3.79 -13.26
C ALA A 164 1.23 -3.17 -14.59
N LEU A 165 2.02 -2.11 -14.50
CA LEU A 165 2.62 -1.46 -15.66
C LEU A 165 3.57 -2.42 -16.40
N ARG A 166 4.39 -3.17 -15.66
CA ARG A 166 5.29 -4.19 -16.25
C ARG A 166 4.50 -5.27 -16.98
N PHE A 167 3.38 -5.74 -16.41
CA PHE A 167 2.50 -6.70 -17.05
C PHE A 167 1.92 -6.16 -18.36
N ALA A 168 1.40 -4.93 -18.34
CA ALA A 168 0.82 -4.32 -19.54
C ALA A 168 1.85 -4.11 -20.67
N LEU A 169 3.10 -3.80 -20.32
CA LEU A 169 4.20 -3.65 -21.28
C LEU A 169 4.69 -5.00 -21.85
N ASP A 170 4.77 -6.05 -21.01
CA ASP A 170 5.28 -7.36 -21.41
C ASP A 170 4.23 -8.22 -22.12
N TYR A 171 2.94 -8.01 -21.79
CA TYR A 171 1.81 -8.83 -22.30
C TYR A 171 0.68 -7.93 -22.83
N PRO A 172 0.95 -7.08 -23.83
CA PRO A 172 -0.04 -6.15 -24.36
C PRO A 172 -1.30 -6.84 -24.89
N GLU A 173 -1.17 -8.02 -25.49
CA GLU A 173 -2.27 -8.82 -26.03
C GLU A 173 -3.17 -9.43 -24.92
N ARG A 174 -2.68 -9.48 -23.69
CA ARG A 174 -3.41 -10.00 -22.52
C ARG A 174 -4.03 -8.88 -21.68
N THR A 175 -3.76 -7.62 -22.05
CA THR A 175 -4.16 -6.41 -21.31
C THR A 175 -5.25 -5.67 -22.07
N ALA A 176 -6.49 -5.76 -21.60
CA ALA A 176 -7.62 -5.00 -22.15
C ALA A 176 -7.57 -3.50 -21.76
N GLY A 177 -6.97 -3.19 -20.61
CA GLY A 177 -6.73 -1.84 -20.11
C GLY A 177 -5.91 -1.87 -18.83
N LEU A 178 -5.25 -0.74 -18.52
CA LEU A 178 -4.43 -0.56 -17.32
C LEU A 178 -5.04 0.50 -16.42
N ILE A 179 -5.31 0.16 -15.17
CA ILE A 179 -5.86 1.07 -14.16
C ILE A 179 -4.79 1.28 -13.08
N LEU A 180 -4.37 2.53 -12.89
CA LEU A 180 -3.36 2.93 -11.92
C LEU A 180 -4.01 3.75 -10.81
N LEU A 181 -4.16 3.14 -9.62
CA LEU A 181 -4.78 3.75 -8.46
C LEU A 181 -3.72 4.20 -7.46
N SER A 182 -3.56 5.50 -7.25
CA SER A 182 -2.57 6.10 -6.34
C SER A 182 -1.15 5.56 -6.56
N SER A 183 -0.79 5.27 -7.81
CA SER A 183 0.49 4.67 -8.19
C SER A 183 1.44 5.70 -8.79
N ALA A 184 2.74 5.51 -8.57
CA ALA A 184 3.76 6.32 -9.21
C ALA A 184 3.97 5.86 -10.66
N PRO A 185 4.10 6.77 -11.64
CA PRO A 185 4.60 6.46 -12.97
C PRO A 185 6.13 6.34 -12.99
N PRO A 186 6.74 5.81 -14.07
CA PRO A 186 8.18 5.91 -14.27
C PRO A 186 8.62 7.38 -14.32
N PRO A 187 9.78 7.74 -13.74
CA PRO A 187 10.29 9.11 -13.83
C PRO A 187 10.54 9.51 -15.30
N GLU A 188 10.55 10.82 -15.58
CA GLU A 188 10.78 11.33 -16.92
C GLU A 188 12.23 11.09 -17.37
N GLU A 189 13.16 11.18 -16.43
CA GLU A 189 14.60 10.96 -16.65
C GLU A 189 15.15 10.04 -15.56
N LYS A 190 16.17 9.27 -15.91
CA LYS A 190 16.88 8.40 -14.97
C LYS A 190 17.52 9.25 -13.87
N PRO A 191 17.19 9.03 -12.59
CA PRO A 191 17.75 9.83 -11.51
C PRO A 191 19.27 9.72 -11.45
N ARG A 192 19.98 10.85 -11.22
CA ARG A 192 21.44 10.85 -11.06
C ARG A 192 21.92 9.94 -9.93
N LYS A 193 21.14 9.84 -8.85
CA LYS A 193 21.37 8.90 -7.75
C LYS A 193 20.22 7.90 -7.74
N LEU A 194 20.55 6.66 -8.07
CA LEU A 194 19.55 5.58 -8.07
C LEU A 194 19.11 5.26 -6.65
N PRO A 195 17.80 5.12 -6.44
CA PRO A 195 17.27 4.70 -5.15
C PRO A 195 17.63 3.23 -4.90
N THR A 196 18.22 2.94 -3.76
CA THR A 196 18.49 1.56 -3.32
C THR A 196 17.33 1.00 -2.49
N ARG A 197 16.43 1.87 -2.04
CA ARG A 197 15.26 1.52 -1.25
C ARG A 197 14.22 2.63 -1.33
N MET A 198 12.96 2.26 -1.58
CA MET A 198 11.81 3.16 -1.57
C MET A 198 10.66 2.53 -0.77
N GLY A 199 10.49 2.98 0.47
CA GLY A 199 9.47 2.45 1.38
C GLY A 199 9.88 2.58 2.84
N PRO A 200 9.02 2.13 3.77
CA PRO A 200 9.28 2.25 5.19
C PRO A 200 10.54 1.47 5.62
N PRO A 201 11.27 1.95 6.63
CA PRO A 201 12.39 1.21 7.20
C PRO A 201 11.96 -0.18 7.70
N ALA A 202 12.86 -1.16 7.58
CA ALA A 202 12.56 -2.55 7.97
C ALA A 202 12.16 -2.69 9.46
N THR A 203 12.61 -1.79 10.31
CA THR A 203 12.23 -1.72 11.74
C THR A 203 10.75 -1.43 11.97
N LEU A 204 10.06 -0.84 10.99
CA LEU A 204 8.62 -0.60 11.06
C LEU A 204 7.80 -1.84 10.66
N ASN A 205 8.42 -2.86 10.05
CA ASN A 205 7.74 -4.11 9.69
C ASN A 205 7.53 -5.02 10.91
N HIS A 206 6.95 -4.46 11.96
CA HIS A 206 6.63 -5.14 13.20
C HIS A 206 5.27 -4.67 13.72
N ASP A 207 4.36 -5.61 14.00
CA ASP A 207 2.96 -5.32 14.32
C ASP A 207 2.81 -4.27 15.43
N TYR A 208 3.49 -4.44 16.56
CA TYR A 208 3.36 -3.53 17.68
C TYR A 208 3.96 -2.13 17.42
N VAL A 209 5.08 -2.08 16.69
CA VAL A 209 5.72 -0.79 16.33
C VAL A 209 4.81 0.01 15.40
N MET A 210 4.28 -0.65 14.37
CA MET A 210 3.37 -0.01 13.42
C MET A 210 2.04 0.37 14.09
N TRP A 211 1.53 -0.47 15.01
CA TRP A 211 0.37 -0.17 15.83
C TRP A 211 0.54 1.11 16.63
N LEU A 212 1.67 1.26 17.32
CA LEU A 212 1.98 2.47 18.10
C LEU A 212 2.18 3.71 17.22
N LEU A 213 2.64 3.52 15.99
CA LEU A 213 2.82 4.59 15.01
C LEU A 213 1.48 5.02 14.36
N SER A 214 0.49 4.14 14.31
CA SER A 214 -0.76 4.36 13.57
C SER A 214 -1.52 5.64 13.93
N PRO A 215 -1.55 6.15 15.18
CA PRO A 215 -2.16 7.44 15.49
C PRO A 215 -1.52 8.64 14.77
N PHE A 216 -0.27 8.45 14.31
CA PHE A 216 0.51 9.46 13.60
C PHE A 216 0.49 9.30 12.08
N PHE A 217 -0.25 8.32 11.55
CA PHE A 217 -0.32 8.09 10.11
C PHE A 217 -0.86 9.31 9.36
N LYS A 218 -1.91 9.96 9.87
CA LYS A 218 -2.50 11.13 9.21
C LYS A 218 -1.54 12.32 9.15
N PRO A 219 -0.91 12.78 10.24
CA PRO A 219 0.05 13.88 10.16
C PRO A 219 1.35 13.55 9.42
N LEU A 220 1.82 12.30 9.44
CA LEU A 220 3.07 11.89 8.80
C LEU A 220 2.90 11.55 7.31
N PHE A 221 1.86 10.79 6.97
CA PHE A 221 1.70 10.16 5.66
C PHE A 221 0.40 10.55 4.96
N GLY A 222 -0.50 11.27 5.60
CA GLY A 222 -1.84 11.53 5.07
C GLY A 222 -2.76 10.29 5.10
N LEU A 223 -2.34 9.20 5.74
CA LEU A 223 -3.10 7.96 5.84
C LEU A 223 -4.01 7.98 7.08
N PRO A 224 -5.26 7.52 6.98
CA PRO A 224 -6.10 7.32 8.15
C PRO A 224 -5.46 6.35 9.16
N SER A 225 -5.67 6.58 10.46
CA SER A 225 -5.09 5.71 11.49
C SER A 225 -5.63 4.27 11.44
N HIS A 226 -6.86 4.09 10.94
CA HIS A 226 -7.47 2.77 10.81
C HIS A 226 -6.86 1.92 9.68
N THR A 227 -6.07 2.51 8.77
CA THR A 227 -5.32 1.78 7.72
C THR A 227 -4.47 0.65 8.32
N ILE A 228 -4.05 0.78 9.60
CA ILE A 228 -3.31 -0.27 10.30
C ILE A 228 -4.03 -1.63 10.30
N TYR A 229 -5.37 -1.63 10.40
CA TYR A 229 -6.14 -2.89 10.42
C TYR A 229 -6.06 -3.66 9.11
N GLY A 230 -5.93 -2.96 7.96
CA GLY A 230 -5.69 -3.59 6.65
C GLY A 230 -4.25 -4.06 6.45
N MET A 231 -3.30 -3.52 7.22
CA MET A 231 -1.89 -3.92 7.16
C MET A 231 -1.57 -5.15 8.01
N LEU A 232 -2.36 -5.42 9.07
CA LEU A 232 -2.15 -6.57 9.95
C LEU A 232 -2.57 -7.90 9.25
N PRO A 233 -1.91 -9.02 9.58
CA PRO A 233 -0.69 -9.15 10.36
C PRO A 233 0.55 -8.81 9.51
N LEU A 234 1.39 -7.88 9.97
CA LEU A 234 2.61 -7.48 9.25
C LEU A 234 3.63 -8.63 9.15
N GLN A 235 3.61 -9.54 10.09
CA GLN A 235 4.50 -10.69 10.08
C GLN A 235 4.36 -11.52 8.80
N GLU A 236 3.11 -11.75 8.35
CA GLU A 236 2.79 -12.49 7.13
C GLU A 236 3.12 -11.69 5.85
N ARG A 237 3.22 -10.37 5.94
CA ARG A 237 3.45 -9.45 4.82
C ARG A 237 4.88 -8.94 4.73
N ARG A 238 5.73 -9.31 5.71
CA ARG A 238 7.09 -8.77 5.88
C ARG A 238 7.99 -9.03 4.68
N MET A 239 7.95 -10.24 4.11
CA MET A 239 8.80 -10.59 2.97
C MET A 239 8.41 -9.77 1.75
N GLY A 240 7.12 -9.69 1.43
CA GLY A 240 6.60 -8.88 0.32
C GLY A 240 6.93 -7.40 0.50
N ALA A 241 6.74 -6.84 1.70
CA ALA A 241 7.09 -5.45 1.99
C ALA A 241 8.61 -5.17 1.86
N LYS A 242 9.46 -6.16 2.15
CA LYS A 242 10.91 -6.07 1.93
C LYS A 242 11.24 -6.03 0.43
N ILE A 243 10.60 -6.90 -0.37
CA ILE A 243 10.74 -6.94 -1.84
C ILE A 243 10.25 -5.63 -2.44
N ASP A 244 9.06 -5.18 -2.05
CA ASP A 244 8.54 -3.89 -2.53
C ASP A 244 9.50 -2.74 -2.27
N ALA A 245 10.01 -2.64 -1.05
CA ALA A 245 10.87 -1.51 -0.70
C ALA A 245 12.26 -1.56 -1.37
N ALA A 246 12.81 -2.74 -1.62
CA ALA A 246 14.18 -2.90 -2.12
C ALA A 246 14.25 -3.17 -3.63
N ILE A 247 13.17 -3.68 -4.24
CA ILE A 247 13.15 -4.15 -5.63
C ILE A 247 12.01 -3.48 -6.39
N THR A 248 10.74 -3.74 -6.04
CA THR A 248 9.58 -3.31 -6.84
C THR A 248 9.48 -1.78 -6.96
N ASN A 249 9.52 -1.05 -5.85
CA ASN A 249 9.32 0.40 -5.87
C ASN A 249 10.47 1.18 -6.54
N PRO A 250 11.77 0.81 -6.37
CA PRO A 250 12.85 1.48 -7.08
C PRO A 250 12.98 1.08 -8.55
N ASP A 251 12.35 0.00 -9.00
CA ASP A 251 12.60 -0.65 -10.29
C ASP A 251 12.43 0.30 -11.49
N MET A 252 11.33 1.03 -11.56
CA MET A 252 11.09 1.99 -12.64
C MET A 252 12.14 3.11 -12.73
N ALA A 253 12.80 3.45 -11.63
CA ALA A 253 13.90 4.43 -11.63
C ALA A 253 15.24 3.81 -11.96
N VAL A 254 15.45 2.55 -11.59
CA VAL A 254 16.70 1.81 -11.83
C VAL A 254 16.75 1.31 -13.28
N HIS A 255 15.66 0.78 -13.78
CA HIS A 255 15.50 0.18 -15.11
C HIS A 255 14.54 1.00 -15.99
N LEU A 256 14.68 2.34 -15.98
CA LEU A 256 13.76 3.25 -16.67
C LEU A 256 13.57 2.88 -18.15
N GLU A 257 14.59 2.42 -18.82
CA GLU A 257 14.59 1.98 -20.21
C GLU A 257 13.67 0.78 -20.47
N GLU A 258 13.31 0.03 -19.44
CA GLU A 258 12.36 -1.09 -19.53
C GLU A 258 10.90 -0.65 -19.35
N TYR A 259 10.65 0.64 -19.13
CA TYR A 259 9.31 1.20 -18.91
C TYR A 259 8.92 2.27 -19.94
N PRO A 260 8.90 1.93 -21.25
CA PRO A 260 8.51 2.86 -22.32
C PRO A 260 6.97 3.04 -22.33
N ILE A 261 6.44 3.81 -21.36
CA ILE A 261 4.99 4.02 -21.23
C ILE A 261 4.37 4.71 -22.44
N GLU A 262 5.19 5.39 -23.25
CA GLU A 262 4.83 6.01 -24.51
C GLU A 262 4.46 4.99 -25.59
N SER A 263 4.83 3.71 -25.40
CA SER A 263 4.51 2.62 -26.32
C SER A 263 3.25 1.83 -25.95
N LEU A 264 2.58 2.20 -24.86
CA LEU A 264 1.33 1.55 -24.44
C LEU A 264 0.21 1.86 -25.44
N GLU A 265 -0.31 0.83 -26.10
CA GLU A 265 -1.45 0.93 -27.01
C GLU A 265 -2.79 0.78 -26.28
N GLN A 266 -2.80 0.11 -25.14
CA GLN A 266 -3.98 -0.13 -24.32
C GLN A 266 -4.47 1.17 -23.67
N PRO A 267 -5.79 1.30 -23.42
CA PRO A 267 -6.30 2.40 -22.63
C PRO A 267 -5.73 2.36 -21.20
N VAL A 268 -5.34 3.53 -20.72
CA VAL A 268 -4.80 3.71 -19.37
C VAL A 268 -5.71 4.61 -18.56
N PHE A 269 -6.09 4.19 -17.38
CA PHE A 269 -6.89 4.98 -16.45
C PHE A 269 -6.08 5.28 -15.18
N LEU A 270 -5.82 6.56 -14.93
CA LEU A 270 -5.09 7.02 -13.78
C LEU A 270 -6.03 7.70 -12.79
N ILE A 271 -6.09 7.15 -11.57
CA ILE A 271 -6.91 7.65 -10.46
C ILE A 271 -5.97 8.11 -9.35
N HIS A 272 -6.04 9.38 -8.93
CA HIS A 272 -5.10 9.93 -7.96
C HIS A 272 -5.71 11.09 -7.18
N ALA A 273 -5.19 11.37 -5.96
CA ALA A 273 -5.52 12.57 -5.20
C ALA A 273 -4.34 13.55 -5.20
N GLN A 274 -4.61 14.85 -5.37
CA GLN A 274 -3.56 15.88 -5.42
C GLN A 274 -2.83 16.06 -4.07
N ASP A 275 -3.51 15.75 -2.97
CA ASP A 275 -2.97 15.84 -1.60
C ASP A 275 -2.30 14.53 -1.11
N ASP A 276 -2.08 13.55 -1.99
CA ASP A 276 -1.36 12.32 -1.67
C ASP A 276 0.06 12.62 -1.18
N ARG A 277 0.39 12.17 0.03
CA ARG A 277 1.70 12.35 0.66
C ARG A 277 2.60 11.14 0.55
N VAL A 278 2.06 9.98 0.17
CA VAL A 278 2.80 8.72 -0.02
C VAL A 278 3.37 8.67 -1.43
N VAL A 279 2.53 8.95 -2.43
CA VAL A 279 2.90 9.13 -3.84
C VAL A 279 2.50 10.54 -4.25
N PRO A 280 3.37 11.54 -4.04
CA PRO A 280 3.01 12.94 -4.29
C PRO A 280 2.67 13.20 -5.76
N PHE A 281 1.56 13.90 -5.97
CA PHE A 281 1.00 14.13 -7.31
C PHE A 281 1.88 15.06 -8.16
N ALA A 282 2.34 16.17 -7.58
CA ALA A 282 3.03 17.23 -8.31
C ALA A 282 4.45 17.48 -7.82
N GLN A 283 5.25 18.12 -8.70
CA GLN A 283 6.58 18.63 -8.35
C GLN A 283 6.54 19.60 -7.15
N PRO A 284 7.58 19.71 -6.32
CA PRO A 284 8.90 19.04 -6.48
C PRO A 284 9.00 17.64 -5.85
N ARG A 285 7.93 17.13 -5.24
CA ARG A 285 7.96 15.86 -4.49
C ARG A 285 7.53 14.65 -5.30
N GLY A 286 6.66 14.86 -6.30
CA GLY A 286 6.12 13.82 -7.16
C GLY A 286 6.14 14.22 -8.63
N HIS A 287 5.88 13.28 -9.50
CA HIS A 287 5.90 13.45 -10.95
C HIS A 287 4.69 12.79 -11.65
N VAL A 288 3.65 12.44 -10.89
CA VAL A 288 2.42 11.87 -11.48
C VAL A 288 1.84 12.83 -12.50
N GLN A 289 1.62 14.09 -12.11
CA GLN A 289 1.06 15.12 -12.98
C GLN A 289 1.91 15.34 -14.23
N SER A 290 3.22 15.49 -14.09
CA SER A 290 4.12 15.76 -15.21
C SER A 290 4.33 14.56 -16.13
N SER A 291 4.02 13.35 -15.69
CA SER A 291 4.13 12.15 -16.51
C SER A 291 2.86 11.81 -17.30
N MET A 292 1.73 12.47 -17.02
CA MET A 292 0.44 12.14 -17.64
C MET A 292 0.47 12.26 -19.17
N TYR A 293 1.16 13.25 -19.73
CA TYR A 293 1.27 13.47 -21.18
C TYR A 293 2.04 12.36 -21.91
N ARG A 294 2.76 11.49 -21.19
CA ARG A 294 3.54 10.40 -21.75
C ARG A 294 2.71 9.18 -22.13
N TYR A 295 1.50 9.05 -21.58
CA TYR A 295 0.60 7.95 -21.90
C TYR A 295 -0.24 8.28 -23.14
N PRO A 296 -0.18 7.49 -24.22
CA PRO A 296 -0.90 7.82 -25.48
C PRO A 296 -2.42 7.84 -25.34
N ASN A 297 -2.96 6.90 -24.56
CA ASN A 297 -4.41 6.68 -24.41
C ASN A 297 -4.81 6.83 -22.94
N LEU A 298 -4.56 8.02 -22.34
CA LEU A 298 -4.81 8.28 -20.94
C LEU A 298 -6.18 8.90 -20.68
N THR A 299 -6.93 8.28 -19.79
CA THR A 299 -8.08 8.88 -19.08
C THR A 299 -7.69 9.10 -17.62
N THR A 300 -8.20 10.14 -16.99
CA THR A 300 -7.84 10.48 -15.60
C THR A 300 -9.06 10.78 -14.74
N CYS A 301 -8.97 10.40 -13.46
CA CYS A 301 -9.88 10.81 -12.41
C CYS A 301 -9.05 11.38 -11.25
N ILE A 302 -8.98 12.71 -11.15
CA ILE A 302 -8.11 13.40 -10.19
C ILE A 302 -8.96 14.11 -9.15
N PHE A 303 -8.79 13.73 -7.89
CA PHE A 303 -9.43 14.34 -6.74
C PHE A 303 -8.55 15.44 -6.13
N GLU A 304 -9.14 16.51 -5.63
CA GLU A 304 -8.38 17.56 -4.94
C GLU A 304 -7.84 17.06 -3.60
N THR A 305 -8.63 16.24 -2.91
CA THR A 305 -8.34 15.69 -1.58
C THR A 305 -8.66 14.19 -1.53
N GLY A 306 -8.35 13.56 -0.40
CA GLY A 306 -8.59 12.12 -0.18
C GLY A 306 -7.32 11.36 0.17
N GLY A 307 -6.16 11.98 -0.02
CA GLY A 307 -4.85 11.39 0.26
C GLY A 307 -4.60 10.12 -0.54
N HIS A 308 -3.67 9.32 -0.06
CA HIS A 308 -3.25 8.09 -0.74
C HIS A 308 -4.36 7.03 -0.89
N MET A 309 -5.32 7.02 0.05
CA MET A 309 -6.45 6.07 0.04
C MET A 309 -7.67 6.60 -0.71
N ILE A 310 -7.64 7.84 -1.22
CA ILE A 310 -8.76 8.55 -1.84
C ILE A 310 -9.99 8.50 -0.93
N GLU A 311 -9.76 8.78 0.36
CA GLU A 311 -10.76 8.68 1.43
C GLU A 311 -11.97 9.59 1.14
N GLY A 312 -13.17 9.03 1.22
CA GLY A 312 -14.42 9.76 1.01
C GLY A 312 -14.97 9.69 -0.42
N TYR A 313 -14.27 9.05 -1.36
CA TYR A 313 -14.66 8.99 -2.78
C TYR A 313 -14.81 7.55 -3.30
N SER A 314 -15.12 6.59 -2.42
CA SER A 314 -15.19 5.16 -2.81
C SER A 314 -16.21 4.90 -3.92
N GLU A 315 -17.40 5.51 -3.82
CA GLU A 315 -18.45 5.36 -4.84
C GLU A 315 -18.06 5.98 -6.18
N GLU A 316 -17.43 7.17 -6.14
CA GLU A 316 -16.96 7.86 -7.34
C GLU A 316 -15.84 7.09 -8.03
N VAL A 317 -14.88 6.53 -7.26
CA VAL A 317 -13.81 5.69 -7.80
C VAL A 317 -14.40 4.43 -8.43
N THR A 318 -15.30 3.74 -7.74
CA THR A 318 -15.97 2.54 -8.26
C THR A 318 -16.70 2.85 -9.56
N ARG A 319 -17.51 3.91 -9.60
CA ARG A 319 -18.22 4.33 -10.80
C ARG A 319 -17.28 4.67 -11.94
N ALA A 320 -16.23 5.44 -11.69
CA ALA A 320 -15.24 5.81 -12.70
C ALA A 320 -14.51 4.59 -13.28
N VAL A 321 -14.22 3.56 -12.47
CA VAL A 321 -13.65 2.30 -12.96
C VAL A 321 -14.67 1.55 -13.84
N ILE A 322 -15.94 1.51 -13.44
CA ILE A 322 -17.00 0.89 -14.23
C ILE A 322 -17.13 1.62 -15.59
N ASP A 323 -17.23 2.94 -15.57
CA ASP A 323 -17.38 3.76 -16.79
C ASP A 323 -16.18 3.56 -17.73
N PHE A 324 -14.96 3.43 -17.19
CA PHE A 324 -13.76 3.13 -17.97
C PHE A 324 -13.81 1.74 -18.61
N ILE A 325 -14.19 0.71 -17.87
CA ILE A 325 -14.26 -0.67 -18.38
C ILE A 325 -15.37 -0.82 -19.41
N ASP A 326 -16.49 -0.16 -19.21
CA ASP A 326 -17.66 -0.21 -20.09
C ASP A 326 -17.51 0.71 -21.32
N GLY A 327 -16.41 1.50 -21.41
CA GLY A 327 -16.12 2.38 -22.54
C GLY A 327 -17.02 3.61 -22.63
N THR A 328 -17.48 4.12 -21.48
CA THR A 328 -18.37 5.29 -21.37
C THR A 328 -17.63 6.55 -20.91
N LEU A 329 -16.34 6.47 -20.62
CA LEU A 329 -15.44 7.60 -20.32
C LEU A 329 -14.76 8.15 -21.57
#